data_f314d70b488c11298317867c76adedce
#
_entry.id   f314d70b488c11298317867c76adedce
#
_cell.length_a   1.000
_cell.length_b   1.000
_cell.length_c   1.000
_cell.angle_alpha   90.00
_cell.angle_beta   90.00
_cell.angle_gamma   90.00
#
_symmetry.space_group_name_H-M   'P 1'
#
loop_
_entity.id
_entity.type
_entity.pdbx_description
1 polymer ?
#
loop_
_entity_poly.entity_id
_entity_poly.type
_entity_poly.pdbx_seq_one_letter_code
_entity_poly.pdbx_strand_id
1 'polypeptide(L)'
;MPKNIVFPSRKERMFGWIYALLGVELLPYILNFICSGVGITLTGSQLNLAYFVVNFLVVCLVFRRFWVRTGKAVLDRILWCVLMAAAFFAVYLLLSQSVGRLIFWLKPDFANANDRHVAAIADSYYIPTLVCTVFLVPMTEECLHRGAIFGGLFKRNIAAAYAVSTIIFALVHINWLVGDPFVILLSFLQYIPAGLCLAAAYHLSGSITAPILIHMAVNAIGILALR
;
A
#
# COMPACT_ATOMS: atom_id res chain seq x y z
N MET A 1 -1.97 14.45 -21.29
CA MET A 1 -1.94 14.34 -19.80
C MET A 1 -3.31 14.74 -19.28
N PRO A 2 -3.89 14.03 -18.34
CA PRO A 2 -5.18 14.44 -17.76
C PRO A 2 -5.02 15.81 -17.11
N LYS A 3 -5.83 16.78 -17.54
CA LYS A 3 -5.74 18.17 -17.05
C LYS A 3 -6.05 18.31 -15.55
N ASN A 4 -6.68 17.32 -14.93
CA ASN A 4 -7.11 17.39 -13.52
C ASN A 4 -6.90 16.07 -12.79
N ILE A 5 -5.91 16.02 -11.90
CA ILE A 5 -5.75 14.93 -10.92
C ILE A 5 -6.75 15.14 -9.79
N VAL A 6 -7.47 14.08 -9.41
CA VAL A 6 -8.37 14.11 -8.26
C VAL A 6 -7.54 13.89 -6.99
N PHE A 7 -7.44 14.93 -6.15
CA PHE A 7 -6.75 14.86 -4.85
C PHE A 7 -7.75 14.90 -3.70
N PRO A 8 -7.45 14.27 -2.56
CA PRO A 8 -8.18 14.49 -1.32
C PRO A 8 -8.18 15.98 -0.91
N SER A 9 -9.18 16.41 -0.15
CA SER A 9 -9.22 17.75 0.44
C SER A 9 -8.04 17.98 1.38
N ARG A 10 -7.77 19.26 1.74
CA ARG A 10 -6.69 19.59 2.69
C ARG A 10 -6.85 18.85 4.03
N LYS A 11 -8.08 18.77 4.55
CA LYS A 11 -8.38 18.07 5.82
C LYS A 11 -8.14 16.56 5.71
N GLU A 12 -8.61 15.93 4.62
CA GLU A 12 -8.37 14.50 4.35
C GLU A 12 -6.87 14.21 4.23
N ARG A 13 -6.10 15.05 3.52
CA ARG A 13 -4.63 14.88 3.41
C ARG A 13 -3.92 15.06 4.76
N MET A 14 -4.29 16.08 5.54
CA MET A 14 -3.68 16.33 6.85
C MET A 14 -3.91 15.14 7.79
N PHE A 15 -5.14 14.64 7.86
CA PHE A 15 -5.43 13.43 8.63
C PHE A 15 -4.66 12.23 8.09
N GLY A 16 -4.66 12.03 6.77
CA GLY A 16 -3.94 10.92 6.13
C GLY A 16 -2.44 10.93 6.42
N TRP A 17 -1.79 12.08 6.48
CA TRP A 17 -0.40 12.22 6.89
C TRP A 17 -0.18 11.73 8.33
N ILE A 18 -0.98 12.25 9.27
CA ILE A 18 -0.88 11.87 10.69
C ILE A 18 -1.16 10.38 10.86
N TYR A 19 -2.19 9.88 10.19
CA TYR A 19 -2.60 8.49 10.29
C TYR A 19 -1.59 7.53 9.64
N ALA A 20 -1.01 7.88 8.49
CA ALA A 20 0.02 7.07 7.85
C ALA A 20 1.31 6.96 8.67
N LEU A 21 1.67 8.01 9.41
CA LEU A 21 2.90 8.03 10.21
C LEU A 21 2.74 7.44 11.62
N LEU A 22 1.56 7.57 12.21
CA LEU A 22 1.33 7.19 13.60
C LEU A 22 0.18 6.18 13.75
N GLY A 23 -0.95 6.42 13.07
CA GLY A 23 -2.16 5.65 13.25
C GLY A 23 -2.03 4.21 12.79
N VAL A 24 -1.35 3.98 11.67
CA VAL A 24 -1.11 2.64 11.11
C VAL A 24 -0.32 1.78 12.11
N GLU A 25 0.72 2.34 12.71
CA GLU A 25 1.56 1.65 13.70
C GLU A 25 0.86 1.44 15.05
N LEU A 26 0.06 2.42 15.48
CA LEU A 26 -0.60 2.37 16.79
C LEU A 26 -1.87 1.51 16.80
N LEU A 27 -2.55 1.38 15.66
CA LEU A 27 -3.84 0.71 15.58
C LEU A 27 -3.83 -0.75 16.06
N PRO A 28 -2.83 -1.60 15.72
CA PRO A 28 -2.77 -2.97 16.25
C PRO A 28 -2.69 -3.04 17.78
N TYR A 29 -1.93 -2.14 18.39
CA TYR A 29 -1.82 -2.06 19.86
C TYR A 29 -3.13 -1.61 20.51
N ILE A 30 -3.81 -0.62 19.90
CA ILE A 30 -5.13 -0.15 20.36
C ILE A 30 -6.16 -1.28 20.26
N LEU A 31 -6.20 -2.01 19.14
CA LEU A 31 -7.11 -3.15 18.97
C LEU A 31 -6.85 -4.24 19.99
N ASN A 32 -5.59 -4.62 20.20
CA ASN A 32 -5.21 -5.62 21.19
C ASN A 32 -5.60 -5.17 22.61
N PHE A 33 -5.36 -3.91 22.96
CA PHE A 33 -5.75 -3.35 24.25
C PHE A 33 -7.26 -3.39 24.47
N ILE A 34 -8.06 -2.98 23.48
CA ILE A 34 -9.52 -3.01 23.57
C ILE A 34 -10.03 -4.44 23.70
N CYS A 35 -9.58 -5.37 22.87
CA CYS A 35 -9.99 -6.77 22.92
C CYS A 35 -9.65 -7.40 24.28
N SER A 36 -8.44 -7.20 24.77
CA SER A 36 -8.01 -7.71 26.07
C SER A 36 -8.83 -7.13 27.23
N GLY A 37 -9.19 -5.84 27.14
CA GLY A 37 -10.02 -5.17 28.17
C GLY A 37 -11.45 -5.71 28.28
N VAL A 38 -11.97 -6.34 27.20
CA VAL A 38 -13.28 -7.02 27.21
C VAL A 38 -13.15 -8.56 27.30
N GLY A 39 -11.97 -9.07 27.64
CA GLY A 39 -11.72 -10.51 27.84
C GLY A 39 -11.56 -11.31 26.55
N ILE A 40 -11.37 -10.67 25.40
CA ILE A 40 -11.14 -11.32 24.11
C ILE A 40 -9.63 -11.39 23.85
N THR A 41 -9.09 -12.60 23.70
CA THR A 41 -7.70 -12.84 23.29
C THR A 41 -7.66 -13.22 21.82
N LEU A 42 -6.99 -12.41 21.00
CA LEU A 42 -6.77 -12.67 19.59
C LEU A 42 -5.37 -13.27 19.35
N THR A 43 -5.28 -14.25 18.46
CA THR A 43 -3.99 -14.68 17.93
C THR A 43 -3.39 -13.57 17.07
N GLY A 44 -2.08 -13.60 16.79
CA GLY A 44 -1.42 -12.63 15.94
C GLY A 44 -2.07 -12.53 14.55
N SER A 45 -2.45 -13.67 13.95
CA SER A 45 -3.15 -13.69 12.64
C SER A 45 -4.55 -13.05 12.71
N GLN A 46 -5.32 -13.34 13.78
CA GLN A 46 -6.64 -12.74 13.97
C GLN A 46 -6.55 -11.22 14.20
N LEU A 47 -5.58 -10.78 15.01
CA LEU A 47 -5.33 -9.35 15.24
C LEU A 47 -4.97 -8.64 13.93
N ASN A 48 -4.16 -9.25 13.08
CA ASN A 48 -3.78 -8.68 11.79
C ASN A 48 -4.97 -8.57 10.82
N LEU A 49 -5.82 -9.60 10.75
CA LEU A 49 -7.04 -9.54 9.95
C LEU A 49 -8.01 -8.46 10.47
N ALA A 50 -8.19 -8.37 11.78
CA ALA A 50 -8.98 -7.31 12.40
C ALA A 50 -8.41 -5.92 12.09
N TYR A 51 -7.08 -5.77 12.16
CA TYR A 51 -6.38 -4.56 11.76
C TYR A 51 -6.69 -4.16 10.31
N PHE A 52 -6.59 -5.06 9.34
CA PHE A 52 -6.87 -4.75 7.94
C PHE A 52 -8.31 -4.22 7.75
N VAL A 53 -9.29 -4.86 8.38
CA VAL A 53 -10.70 -4.45 8.30
C VAL A 53 -10.92 -3.07 8.95
N VAL A 54 -10.43 -2.87 10.18
CA VAL A 54 -10.62 -1.61 10.91
C VAL A 54 -9.88 -0.47 10.23
N ASN A 55 -8.64 -0.70 9.76
CA ASN A 55 -7.85 0.27 9.02
C ASN A 55 -8.59 0.73 7.74
N PHE A 56 -9.15 -0.23 6.99
CA PHE A 56 -9.97 0.07 5.82
C PHE A 56 -11.20 0.93 6.17
N LEU A 57 -11.94 0.58 7.22
CA LEU A 57 -13.12 1.33 7.65
C LEU A 57 -12.76 2.77 8.06
N VAL A 58 -11.67 2.95 8.81
CA VAL A 58 -11.18 4.29 9.20
C VAL A 58 -10.84 5.11 7.97
N VAL A 59 -10.10 4.55 7.02
CA VAL A 59 -9.73 5.26 5.79
C VAL A 59 -10.94 5.56 4.92
N CYS A 60 -11.90 4.64 4.78
CA CYS A 60 -13.15 4.89 4.06
C CYS A 60 -13.94 6.05 4.65
N LEU A 61 -14.07 6.12 5.97
CA LEU A 61 -14.78 7.20 6.66
C LEU A 61 -14.10 8.55 6.47
N VAL A 62 -12.77 8.59 6.64
CA VAL A 62 -11.98 9.83 6.52
C VAL A 62 -11.96 10.34 5.09
N PHE A 63 -11.72 9.46 4.12
CA PHE A 63 -11.61 9.81 2.71
C PHE A 63 -12.94 9.70 1.94
N ARG A 64 -14.09 9.64 2.63
CA ARG A 64 -15.42 9.43 2.00
C ARG A 64 -15.73 10.42 0.87
N ARG A 65 -15.35 11.69 1.03
CA ARG A 65 -15.56 12.72 0.00
C ARG A 65 -14.62 12.54 -1.18
N PHE A 66 -13.40 12.10 -0.92
CA PHE A 66 -12.43 11.75 -1.95
C PHE A 66 -12.92 10.56 -2.77
N TRP A 67 -13.44 9.50 -2.14
CA TRP A 67 -14.03 8.34 -2.82
C TRP A 67 -15.17 8.72 -3.76
N VAL A 68 -16.11 9.56 -3.31
CA VAL A 68 -17.22 10.04 -4.15
C VAL A 68 -16.71 10.82 -5.37
N ARG A 69 -15.73 11.71 -5.18
CA ARG A 69 -15.14 12.47 -6.30
C ARG A 69 -14.38 11.59 -7.28
N THR A 70 -13.64 10.63 -6.76
CA THR A 70 -12.90 9.65 -7.58
C THR A 70 -13.87 8.80 -8.39
N GLY A 71 -14.93 8.27 -7.77
CA GLY A 71 -15.94 7.45 -8.46
C GLY A 71 -16.58 8.21 -9.64
N LYS A 72 -16.97 9.47 -9.44
CA LYS A 72 -17.50 10.31 -10.52
C LYS A 72 -16.47 10.52 -11.66
N ALA A 73 -15.23 10.84 -11.30
CA ALA A 73 -14.17 11.08 -12.27
C ALA A 73 -13.74 9.82 -13.03
N VAL A 74 -13.87 8.64 -12.43
CA VAL A 74 -13.52 7.35 -13.07
C VAL A 74 -14.48 7.00 -14.19
N LEU A 75 -15.79 7.25 -14.02
CA LEU A 75 -16.78 6.95 -15.05
C LEU A 75 -16.43 7.61 -16.39
N ASP A 76 -15.87 8.83 -16.37
CA ASP A 76 -15.48 9.58 -17.56
C ASP A 76 -14.13 9.13 -18.17
N ARG A 77 -13.34 8.34 -17.47
CA ARG A 77 -11.98 7.98 -17.87
C ARG A 77 -11.54 6.56 -17.53
N ILE A 78 -12.49 5.64 -17.36
CA ILE A 78 -12.20 4.28 -16.91
C ILE A 78 -11.20 3.56 -17.83
N LEU A 79 -11.37 3.68 -19.13
CA LEU A 79 -10.45 3.08 -20.10
C LEU A 79 -9.03 3.62 -19.94
N TRP A 80 -8.87 4.94 -19.73
CA TRP A 80 -7.56 5.54 -19.48
C TRP A 80 -6.93 5.04 -18.17
N CYS A 81 -7.72 4.90 -17.12
CA CYS A 81 -7.24 4.32 -15.84
C CYS A 81 -6.76 2.88 -16.01
N VAL A 82 -7.51 2.05 -16.75
CA VAL A 82 -7.14 0.65 -17.02
C VAL A 82 -5.89 0.57 -17.90
N LEU A 83 -5.78 1.39 -18.94
CA LEU A 83 -4.58 1.43 -19.78
C LEU A 83 -3.34 1.86 -19.00
N MET A 84 -3.46 2.88 -18.15
CA MET A 84 -2.36 3.31 -17.29
C MET A 84 -2.02 2.24 -16.24
N ALA A 85 -3.01 1.57 -15.67
CA ALA A 85 -2.78 0.45 -14.77
C ALA A 85 -2.02 -0.68 -15.48
N ALA A 86 -2.43 -1.11 -16.67
CA ALA A 86 -1.75 -2.15 -17.43
C ALA A 86 -0.31 -1.75 -17.81
N ALA A 87 -0.10 -0.52 -18.29
CA ALA A 87 1.21 -0.03 -18.67
C ALA A 87 2.18 0.02 -17.47
N PHE A 88 1.74 0.60 -16.35
CA PHE A 88 2.60 0.69 -15.16
C PHE A 88 2.73 -0.64 -14.40
N PHE A 89 1.78 -1.55 -14.54
CA PHE A 89 1.95 -2.93 -14.06
C PHE A 89 3.05 -3.65 -14.85
N ALA A 90 3.09 -3.51 -16.18
CA ALA A 90 4.18 -4.07 -16.98
C ALA A 90 5.55 -3.47 -16.62
N VAL A 91 5.63 -2.15 -16.44
CA VAL A 91 6.86 -1.49 -15.97
C VAL A 91 7.26 -1.98 -14.59
N TYR A 92 6.31 -2.10 -13.67
CA TYR A 92 6.56 -2.66 -12.34
C TYR A 92 7.15 -4.06 -12.40
N LEU A 93 6.58 -4.97 -13.21
CA LEU A 93 7.09 -6.34 -13.34
C LEU A 93 8.54 -6.36 -13.82
N LEU A 94 8.89 -5.53 -14.82
CA LEU A 94 10.26 -5.43 -15.33
C LEU A 94 11.24 -4.91 -14.25
N LEU A 95 10.88 -3.84 -13.56
CA LEU A 95 11.71 -3.25 -12.51
C LEU A 95 11.83 -4.19 -11.30
N SER A 96 10.72 -4.79 -10.87
CA SER A 96 10.70 -5.73 -9.74
C SER A 96 11.53 -6.98 -10.03
N GLN A 97 11.46 -7.54 -11.25
CA GLN A 97 12.32 -8.65 -11.65
C GLN A 97 13.81 -8.26 -11.68
N SER A 98 14.11 -7.06 -12.16
CA SER A 98 15.50 -6.56 -12.20
C SER A 98 16.08 -6.38 -10.79
N VAL A 99 15.31 -5.77 -9.89
CA VAL A 99 15.67 -5.63 -8.47
C VAL A 99 15.77 -6.99 -7.79
N GLY A 100 14.80 -7.89 -8.04
CA GLY A 100 14.80 -9.24 -7.49
C GLY A 100 16.05 -10.07 -7.91
N ARG A 101 16.47 -9.97 -9.17
CA ARG A 101 17.72 -10.59 -9.65
C ARG A 101 18.96 -10.01 -8.97
N LEU A 102 19.01 -8.69 -8.79
CA LEU A 102 20.10 -8.03 -8.06
C LEU A 102 20.14 -8.51 -6.60
N ILE A 103 18.99 -8.55 -5.93
CA ILE A 103 18.87 -9.04 -4.54
C ILE A 103 19.34 -10.49 -4.45
N PHE A 104 18.88 -11.36 -5.36
CA PHE A 104 19.28 -12.77 -5.39
C PHE A 104 20.79 -12.93 -5.61
N TRP A 105 21.40 -12.10 -6.48
CA TRP A 105 22.85 -12.11 -6.70
C TRP A 105 23.63 -11.66 -5.47
N LEU A 106 23.12 -10.65 -4.74
CA LEU A 106 23.77 -10.12 -3.52
C LEU A 106 23.56 -11.04 -2.30
N LYS A 107 22.38 -11.68 -2.19
CA LYS A 107 21.99 -12.53 -1.07
C LYS A 107 21.00 -13.62 -1.53
N PRO A 108 21.51 -14.79 -1.96
CA PRO A 108 20.67 -15.88 -2.51
C PRO A 108 19.62 -16.42 -1.52
N ASP A 109 19.89 -16.35 -0.22
CA ASP A 109 18.98 -16.76 0.87
C ASP A 109 18.10 -15.62 1.39
N PHE A 110 17.98 -14.51 0.65
CA PHE A 110 17.16 -13.39 1.04
C PHE A 110 15.68 -13.80 1.15
N ALA A 111 15.07 -13.45 2.26
CA ALA A 111 13.64 -13.60 2.47
C ALA A 111 13.08 -12.37 3.19
N ASN A 112 12.11 -11.72 2.57
CA ASN A 112 11.47 -10.54 3.12
C ASN A 112 10.62 -10.91 4.35
N ALA A 113 10.71 -10.11 5.41
CA ALA A 113 9.97 -10.34 6.65
C ALA A 113 8.46 -10.14 6.48
N ASN A 114 8.04 -9.15 5.68
CA ASN A 114 6.64 -8.89 5.42
C ASN A 114 6.01 -10.04 4.62
N ASP A 115 6.70 -10.55 3.59
CA ASP A 115 6.19 -11.65 2.78
C ASP A 115 6.01 -12.92 3.62
N ARG A 116 6.97 -13.22 4.52
CA ARG A 116 6.85 -14.32 5.48
C ARG A 116 5.69 -14.14 6.46
N HIS A 117 5.48 -12.91 6.92
CA HIS A 117 4.37 -12.60 7.84
C HIS A 117 3.02 -12.81 7.17
N VAL A 118 2.84 -12.31 5.94
CA VAL A 118 1.61 -12.52 5.16
C VAL A 118 1.38 -14.00 4.86
N ALA A 119 2.44 -14.75 4.52
CA ALA A 119 2.36 -16.19 4.32
C ALA A 119 1.89 -16.94 5.58
N ALA A 120 2.42 -16.61 6.74
CA ALA A 120 2.01 -17.22 8.02
C ALA A 120 0.53 -16.95 8.37
N ILE A 121 0.00 -15.78 8.02
CA ILE A 121 -1.42 -15.49 8.19
C ILE A 121 -2.24 -16.31 7.19
N ALA A 122 -1.79 -16.39 5.93
CA ALA A 122 -2.47 -17.14 4.88
C ALA A 122 -2.53 -18.64 5.18
N ASP A 123 -1.51 -19.23 5.77
CA ASP A 123 -1.51 -20.63 6.22
C ASP A 123 -2.67 -20.95 7.18
N SER A 124 -3.00 -20.02 8.05
CA SER A 124 -4.08 -20.18 9.04
C SER A 124 -5.45 -19.73 8.52
N TYR A 125 -5.49 -18.68 7.68
CA TYR A 125 -6.71 -17.99 7.26
C TYR A 125 -6.64 -17.54 5.80
N TYR A 126 -6.48 -18.49 4.85
CA TYR A 126 -6.22 -18.17 3.45
C TYR A 126 -7.25 -17.23 2.81
N ILE A 127 -8.54 -17.58 2.84
CA ILE A 127 -9.59 -16.76 2.21
C ILE A 127 -9.72 -15.36 2.82
N PRO A 128 -9.79 -15.21 4.16
CA PRO A 128 -9.76 -13.87 4.76
C PRO A 128 -8.51 -13.08 4.39
N THR A 129 -7.32 -13.70 4.37
CA THR A 129 -6.07 -13.04 3.97
C THR A 129 -6.13 -12.60 2.51
N LEU A 130 -6.57 -13.47 1.60
CA LEU A 130 -6.76 -13.14 0.18
C LEU A 130 -7.67 -11.91 0.02
N VAL A 131 -8.84 -11.92 0.65
CA VAL A 131 -9.79 -10.80 0.55
C VAL A 131 -9.21 -9.51 1.12
N CYS A 132 -8.61 -9.57 2.30
CA CYS A 132 -8.04 -8.37 2.93
C CYS A 132 -6.88 -7.81 2.12
N THR A 133 -5.89 -8.64 1.75
CA THR A 133 -4.67 -8.18 1.09
C THR A 133 -4.91 -7.76 -0.36
N VAL A 134 -5.85 -8.40 -1.08
CA VAL A 134 -6.13 -8.04 -2.47
C VAL A 134 -7.04 -6.81 -2.58
N PHE A 135 -8.01 -6.65 -1.69
CA PHE A 135 -9.01 -5.58 -1.84
C PHE A 135 -8.86 -4.46 -0.80
N LEU A 136 -8.81 -4.78 0.50
CA LEU A 136 -8.87 -3.76 1.55
C LEU A 136 -7.54 -3.01 1.69
N VAL A 137 -6.44 -3.74 1.72
CA VAL A 137 -5.09 -3.16 1.90
C VAL A 137 -4.74 -2.19 0.77
N PRO A 138 -4.86 -2.54 -0.54
CA PRO A 138 -4.55 -1.60 -1.61
C PRO A 138 -5.40 -0.32 -1.57
N MET A 139 -6.69 -0.43 -1.29
CA MET A 139 -7.56 0.75 -1.20
C MET A 139 -7.13 1.68 -0.05
N THR A 140 -6.76 1.10 1.08
CA THR A 140 -6.29 1.84 2.26
C THR A 140 -4.96 2.52 1.99
N GLU A 141 -3.98 1.74 1.54
CA GLU A 141 -2.60 2.21 1.36
C GLU A 141 -2.48 3.24 0.24
N GLU A 142 -3.20 3.06 -0.88
CA GLU A 142 -3.17 4.05 -1.93
C GLU A 142 -3.81 5.37 -1.50
N CYS A 143 -4.89 5.36 -0.70
CA CYS A 143 -5.43 6.59 -0.12
C CYS A 143 -4.42 7.32 0.75
N LEU A 144 -3.65 6.60 1.57
CA LEU A 144 -2.65 7.19 2.46
C LEU A 144 -1.42 7.67 1.68
N HIS A 145 -0.79 6.79 0.89
CA HIS A 145 0.49 7.10 0.25
C HIS A 145 0.31 8.01 -0.99
N ARG A 146 -0.66 7.74 -1.87
CA ARG A 146 -0.87 8.51 -3.11
C ARG A 146 -1.88 9.63 -2.89
N GLY A 147 -2.96 9.37 -2.20
CA GLY A 147 -3.95 10.38 -1.88
C GLY A 147 -3.39 11.47 -0.95
N ALA A 148 -2.95 11.11 0.24
CA ALA A 148 -2.54 12.07 1.25
C ALA A 148 -1.07 12.52 1.08
N ILE A 149 -0.10 11.59 1.08
CA ILE A 149 1.33 11.94 1.09
C ILE A 149 1.74 12.55 -0.24
N PHE A 150 1.62 11.81 -1.33
CA PHE A 150 1.93 12.29 -2.68
C PHE A 150 1.12 13.55 -3.02
N GLY A 151 -0.21 13.50 -2.85
CA GLY A 151 -1.11 14.61 -3.13
C GLY A 151 -0.87 15.85 -2.27
N GLY A 152 -0.32 15.69 -1.07
CA GLY A 152 0.08 16.79 -0.17
C GLY A 152 1.27 17.57 -0.68
N LEU A 153 2.22 16.90 -1.32
CA LEU A 153 3.48 17.46 -1.81
C LEU A 153 3.44 17.87 -3.29
N PHE A 154 2.58 17.21 -4.09
CA PHE A 154 2.57 17.28 -5.54
C PHE A 154 2.60 18.70 -6.11
N LYS A 155 1.75 19.60 -5.60
CA LYS A 155 1.67 20.97 -6.10
C LYS A 155 2.86 21.85 -5.69
N ARG A 156 3.61 21.46 -4.66
CA ARG A 156 4.76 22.20 -4.16
C ARG A 156 6.06 21.74 -4.83
N ASN A 157 6.26 20.42 -4.86
CA ASN A 157 7.45 19.81 -5.44
C ASN A 157 7.12 18.37 -5.86
N ILE A 158 7.09 18.16 -7.17
CA ILE A 158 6.76 16.85 -7.74
C ILE A 158 7.83 15.80 -7.42
N ALA A 159 9.11 16.16 -7.43
CA ALA A 159 10.19 15.23 -7.10
C ALA A 159 10.10 14.78 -5.63
N ALA A 160 9.81 15.72 -4.72
CA ALA A 160 9.56 15.40 -3.31
C ALA A 160 8.32 14.53 -3.15
N ALA A 161 7.25 14.75 -3.93
CA ALA A 161 6.05 13.90 -3.88
C ALA A 161 6.38 12.45 -4.22
N TYR A 162 7.12 12.21 -5.30
CA TYR A 162 7.58 10.86 -5.68
C TYR A 162 8.50 10.26 -4.62
N ALA A 163 9.55 10.98 -4.23
CA ALA A 163 10.54 10.47 -3.29
C ALA A 163 9.92 10.13 -1.92
N VAL A 164 9.21 11.07 -1.30
CA VAL A 164 8.65 10.87 0.05
C VAL A 164 7.56 9.80 0.05
N SER A 165 6.66 9.80 -0.95
CA SER A 165 5.61 8.77 -1.04
C SER A 165 6.21 7.38 -1.22
N THR A 166 7.26 7.23 -2.03
CA THR A 166 7.96 5.95 -2.26
C THR A 166 8.72 5.49 -1.02
N ILE A 167 9.47 6.39 -0.38
CA ILE A 167 10.25 6.08 0.82
C ILE A 167 9.33 5.64 1.96
N ILE A 168 8.27 6.40 2.25
CA ILE A 168 7.34 6.04 3.33
C ILE A 168 6.63 4.72 3.00
N PHE A 169 6.22 4.51 1.73
CA PHE A 169 5.63 3.24 1.30
C PHE A 169 6.58 2.06 1.54
N ALA A 170 7.87 2.19 1.22
CA ALA A 170 8.83 1.13 1.48
C ALA A 170 9.07 0.91 2.98
N LEU A 171 9.17 2.00 3.77
CA LEU A 171 9.45 1.92 5.21
C LEU A 171 8.36 1.20 6.01
N VAL A 172 7.08 1.38 5.66
CA VAL A 172 5.97 0.70 6.36
C VAL A 172 5.90 -0.80 6.04
N HIS A 173 6.62 -1.27 5.02
CA HIS A 173 6.67 -2.69 4.65
C HIS A 173 7.91 -3.43 5.20
N ILE A 174 8.79 -2.75 5.91
CA ILE A 174 10.01 -3.36 6.43
C ILE A 174 10.10 -3.23 7.95
N ASN A 175 10.70 -4.22 8.59
CA ASN A 175 11.04 -4.10 10.00
C ASN A 175 12.42 -3.43 10.13
N TRP A 176 12.44 -2.10 10.13
CA TRP A 176 13.67 -1.31 10.17
C TRP A 176 14.31 -1.18 11.55
N LEU A 177 13.60 -1.64 12.61
CA LEU A 177 14.10 -1.58 14.00
C LEU A 177 14.90 -2.83 14.41
N VAL A 178 14.67 -3.96 13.74
CA VAL A 178 15.25 -5.25 14.15
C VAL A 178 15.72 -6.03 12.93
N GLY A 179 16.97 -6.49 12.94
CA GLY A 179 17.51 -7.37 11.92
C GLY A 179 18.88 -6.94 11.40
N ASP A 180 19.39 -7.68 10.43
CA ASP A 180 20.61 -7.38 9.71
C ASP A 180 20.41 -6.12 8.85
N PRO A 181 21.23 -5.05 9.00
CA PRO A 181 21.12 -3.82 8.22
C PRO A 181 21.15 -4.06 6.70
N PHE A 182 21.89 -5.07 6.25
CA PHE A 182 21.94 -5.42 4.83
C PHE A 182 20.62 -6.01 4.33
N VAL A 183 19.97 -6.88 5.12
CA VAL A 183 18.64 -7.40 4.82
C VAL A 183 17.59 -6.30 4.84
N ILE A 184 17.69 -5.35 5.77
CA ILE A 184 16.81 -4.16 5.83
C ILE A 184 16.96 -3.34 4.55
N LEU A 185 18.19 -3.07 4.09
CA LEU A 185 18.45 -2.34 2.85
C LEU A 185 17.88 -3.08 1.63
N LEU A 186 18.09 -4.39 1.51
CA LEU A 186 17.53 -5.18 0.41
C LEU A 186 16.01 -5.21 0.42
N SER A 187 15.41 -5.33 1.61
CA SER A 187 13.95 -5.23 1.78
C SER A 187 13.43 -3.86 1.34
N PHE A 188 14.11 -2.78 1.70
CA PHE A 188 13.78 -1.44 1.25
C PHE A 188 13.83 -1.32 -0.28
N LEU A 189 14.90 -1.80 -0.91
CA LEU A 189 15.06 -1.78 -2.37
C LEU A 189 13.96 -2.57 -3.09
N GLN A 190 13.47 -3.66 -2.51
CA GLN A 190 12.39 -4.49 -3.08
C GLN A 190 11.10 -3.70 -3.29
N TYR A 191 10.78 -2.71 -2.43
CA TYR A 191 9.55 -1.92 -2.50
C TYR A 191 9.67 -0.64 -3.36
N ILE A 192 10.87 -0.22 -3.74
CA ILE A 192 11.08 0.99 -4.56
C ILE A 192 10.34 0.92 -5.90
N PRO A 193 10.42 -0.18 -6.70
CA PRO A 193 9.67 -0.29 -7.95
C PRO A 193 8.17 -0.07 -7.78
N ALA A 194 7.55 -0.70 -6.76
CA ALA A 194 6.14 -0.52 -6.46
C ALA A 194 5.83 0.93 -6.09
N GLY A 195 6.61 1.52 -5.17
CA GLY A 195 6.43 2.91 -4.75
C GLY A 195 6.41 3.89 -5.92
N LEU A 196 7.37 3.77 -6.84
CA LEU A 196 7.50 4.64 -8.01
C LEU A 196 6.39 4.40 -9.05
N CYS A 197 6.13 3.14 -9.40
CA CYS A 197 5.12 2.80 -10.43
C CYS A 197 3.72 3.19 -10.00
N LEU A 198 3.34 2.97 -8.74
CA LEU A 198 2.04 3.34 -8.20
C LEU A 198 1.88 4.88 -8.15
N ALA A 199 2.93 5.62 -7.77
CA ALA A 199 2.91 7.08 -7.81
C ALA A 199 2.78 7.62 -9.25
N ALA A 200 3.50 7.03 -10.21
CA ALA A 200 3.43 7.39 -11.62
C ALA A 200 2.06 7.07 -12.23
N ALA A 201 1.49 5.91 -11.91
CA ALA A 201 0.15 5.54 -12.33
C ALA A 201 -0.91 6.53 -11.83
N TYR A 202 -0.83 6.97 -10.56
CA TYR A 202 -1.71 8.00 -10.02
C TYR A 202 -1.55 9.34 -10.74
N HIS A 203 -0.31 9.79 -10.90
CA HIS A 203 0.00 11.04 -11.57
C HIS A 203 -0.52 11.08 -13.01
N LEU A 204 -0.22 10.05 -13.79
CA LEU A 204 -0.51 10.04 -15.23
C LEU A 204 -1.94 9.62 -15.57
N SER A 205 -2.60 8.80 -14.75
CA SER A 205 -4.03 8.53 -14.91
C SER A 205 -4.91 9.67 -14.39
N GLY A 206 -4.43 10.44 -13.42
CA GLY A 206 -5.20 11.45 -12.69
C GLY A 206 -6.21 10.86 -11.71
N SER A 207 -6.18 9.54 -11.45
CA SER A 207 -7.12 8.83 -10.58
C SER A 207 -6.41 7.82 -9.69
N ILE A 208 -6.85 7.72 -8.43
CA ILE A 208 -6.38 6.70 -7.48
C ILE A 208 -6.73 5.27 -7.93
N THR A 209 -7.66 5.11 -8.85
CA THR A 209 -8.11 3.80 -9.35
C THR A 209 -7.00 3.04 -10.06
N ALA A 210 -6.16 3.72 -10.86
CA ALA A 210 -5.07 3.05 -11.57
C ALA A 210 -4.05 2.40 -10.62
N PRO A 211 -3.46 3.09 -9.63
CA PRO A 211 -2.56 2.44 -8.69
C PRO A 211 -3.26 1.38 -7.82
N ILE A 212 -4.53 1.55 -7.43
CA ILE A 212 -5.28 0.51 -6.72
C ILE A 212 -5.35 -0.78 -7.56
N LEU A 213 -5.67 -0.70 -8.84
CA LEU A 213 -5.74 -1.87 -9.72
C LEU A 213 -4.38 -2.58 -9.85
N ILE A 214 -3.28 -1.83 -9.98
CA ILE A 214 -1.93 -2.40 -10.00
C ILE A 214 -1.63 -3.11 -8.69
N HIS A 215 -1.89 -2.45 -7.57
CA HIS A 215 -1.59 -2.97 -6.24
C HIS A 215 -2.42 -4.23 -5.94
N MET A 216 -3.71 -4.24 -6.30
CA MET A 216 -4.55 -5.43 -6.23
C MET A 216 -3.97 -6.60 -7.04
N ALA A 217 -3.50 -6.34 -8.28
CA ALA A 217 -2.91 -7.38 -9.12
C ALA A 217 -1.60 -7.92 -8.53
N VAL A 218 -0.74 -7.05 -8.00
CA VAL A 218 0.52 -7.45 -7.34
C VAL A 218 0.23 -8.33 -6.13
N ASN A 219 -0.67 -7.91 -5.25
CA ASN A 219 -1.03 -8.68 -4.05
C ASN A 219 -1.72 -10.00 -4.40
N ALA A 220 -2.59 -10.01 -5.43
CA ALA A 220 -3.22 -11.25 -5.91
C ALA A 220 -2.19 -12.27 -6.38
N ILE A 221 -1.20 -11.85 -7.18
CA ILE A 221 -0.11 -12.72 -7.63
C ILE A 221 0.68 -13.24 -6.42
N GLY A 222 1.04 -12.37 -5.46
CA GLY A 222 1.77 -12.76 -4.26
C GLY A 222 1.04 -13.82 -3.43
N ILE A 223 -0.24 -13.61 -3.14
CA ILE A 223 -1.04 -14.58 -2.36
C ILE A 223 -1.30 -15.89 -3.12
N LEU A 224 -1.56 -15.82 -4.42
CA LEU A 224 -1.78 -17.01 -5.24
C LEU A 224 -0.50 -17.86 -5.38
N ALA A 225 0.67 -17.25 -5.34
CA ALA A 225 1.96 -17.94 -5.38
C ALA A 225 2.31 -18.68 -4.07
N LEU A 226 1.55 -18.48 -2.98
CA LEU A 226 1.69 -19.23 -1.72
C LEU A 226 1.02 -20.60 -1.74
N ARG A 227 0.34 -20.97 -2.82
CA ARG A 227 -0.30 -22.27 -3.04
C ARG A 227 0.53 -23.15 -3.96
#